data_6b73b75e23224a2ab3319092591c4dd7
#
_entry.id   6b73b75e23224a2ab3319092591c4dd7
#
_cell.length_a   1.000
_cell.length_b   1.000
_cell.length_c   1.000
_cell.angle_alpha   90.00
_cell.angle_beta   90.00
_cell.angle_gamma   90.00
#
_symmetry.space_group_name_H-M   'P 1'
#
loop_
_entity.id
_entity.type
_entity.pdbx_description
1 polymer ?
#
loop_
_entity_poly.entity_id
_entity_poly.type
_entity_poly.pdbx_seq_one_letter_code
_entity_poly.pdbx_strand_id
1 'polypeptide(L)'
;MIHAGQPTPSFSHSGLLSQPFLHPLPTAYACYPTSSSTPVSNCSWVQALYTDRIFRSDNPGSMQNANFEAYLFLNGTIDACYLNVTLDIPCKQGSIPPICVDIRKAEDAQAAVNFAKEKNLRLIVKNTGHDYLGRSSGRGGFLLWTHHLKCKEYNARFVPRGPPSNQTYEGRH
;
A
#
# COMPACT_ATOMS: atom_id res chain seq x y z
N MET A 1 5.78 9.32 31.36
CA MET A 1 5.65 7.84 31.30
C MET A 1 5.90 7.42 29.86
N ILE A 2 7.01 6.74 29.64
CA ILE A 2 7.52 6.34 28.35
C ILE A 2 6.73 5.08 27.95
N HIS A 3 5.88 5.15 26.91
CA HIS A 3 5.31 3.94 26.32
C HIS A 3 6.40 3.28 25.47
N ALA A 4 6.96 2.23 26.04
CA ALA A 4 7.87 1.32 25.37
C ALA A 4 7.22 0.81 24.07
N GLY A 5 8.01 0.81 22.98
CA GLY A 5 7.60 0.32 21.70
C GLY A 5 7.10 -1.13 21.78
N GLN A 6 5.91 -1.37 21.25
CA GLN A 6 5.48 -2.74 21.02
C GLN A 6 6.42 -3.40 20.01
N PRO A 7 6.89 -4.61 20.29
CA PRO A 7 7.69 -5.35 19.33
C PRO A 7 6.86 -5.57 18.06
N THR A 8 7.41 -5.20 16.92
CA THR A 8 6.84 -5.58 15.63
C THR A 8 6.74 -7.10 15.60
N PRO A 9 5.55 -7.69 15.33
CA PRO A 9 5.44 -9.12 15.23
C PRO A 9 6.36 -9.60 14.10
N SER A 10 7.30 -10.48 14.43
CA SER A 10 8.09 -11.19 13.42
C SER A 10 7.16 -12.14 12.69
N PHE A 11 6.60 -11.70 11.57
CA PHE A 11 5.82 -12.56 10.70
C PHE A 11 6.79 -13.51 9.99
N SER A 12 6.98 -14.70 10.55
CA SER A 12 7.60 -15.78 9.81
C SER A 12 6.76 -16.04 8.56
N HIS A 13 7.39 -16.08 7.40
CA HIS A 13 6.77 -16.35 6.12
C HIS A 13 5.92 -17.62 6.23
N SER A 14 4.61 -17.48 6.21
CA SER A 14 3.76 -18.63 5.91
C SER A 14 4.08 -19.00 4.46
N GLY A 15 4.52 -20.23 4.19
CA GLY A 15 5.03 -20.70 2.91
C GLY A 15 4.06 -20.63 1.71
N LEU A 16 3.04 -19.81 1.80
CA LEU A 16 1.98 -19.58 0.81
C LEU A 16 2.16 -18.28 -0.01
N LEU A 17 2.91 -17.29 0.51
CA LEU A 17 3.15 -16.04 -0.21
C LEU A 17 4.44 -16.14 -1.02
N SER A 18 4.36 -15.92 -2.32
CA SER A 18 5.52 -15.95 -3.23
C SER A 18 6.39 -14.69 -3.12
N GLN A 19 5.87 -13.63 -2.51
CA GLN A 19 6.53 -12.34 -2.35
C GLN A 19 6.75 -12.01 -0.87
N PRO A 20 7.88 -11.36 -0.54
CA PRO A 20 8.15 -10.90 0.82
C PRO A 20 7.17 -9.79 1.21
N PHE A 21 6.97 -9.62 2.52
CA PHE A 21 6.28 -8.46 3.04
C PHE A 21 7.11 -7.19 2.81
N LEU A 22 6.43 -6.15 2.35
CA LEU A 22 6.94 -4.79 2.25
C LEU A 22 6.45 -3.99 3.46
N HIS A 23 7.22 -2.98 3.84
CA HIS A 23 6.87 -2.02 4.88
C HIS A 23 6.78 -0.62 4.26
N PRO A 24 5.61 -0.26 3.68
CA PRO A 24 5.42 1.03 3.05
C PRO A 24 5.64 2.17 4.04
N LEU A 25 6.38 3.16 3.61
CA LEU A 25 6.57 4.41 4.33
C LEU A 25 5.85 5.55 3.59
N PRO A 26 5.40 6.59 4.31
CA PRO A 26 4.83 7.77 3.66
C PRO A 26 5.80 8.39 2.65
N THR A 27 5.27 8.97 1.58
CA THR A 27 6.07 9.51 0.46
C THR A 27 7.17 10.48 0.93
N ALA A 28 6.85 11.35 1.87
CA ALA A 28 7.79 12.37 2.36
C ALA A 28 8.82 11.83 3.37
N TYR A 29 8.73 10.56 3.80
CA TYR A 29 9.62 9.98 4.82
C TYR A 29 11.10 10.13 4.46
N ALA A 30 11.45 10.05 3.18
CA ALA A 30 12.81 10.23 2.69
C ALA A 30 13.43 11.61 2.99
N CYS A 31 12.62 12.60 3.36
CA CYS A 31 13.08 13.94 3.72
C CYS A 31 13.40 14.10 5.22
N TYR A 32 13.13 13.09 6.03
CA TYR A 32 13.36 13.17 7.47
C TYR A 32 14.64 12.43 7.87
N PRO A 33 15.44 13.02 8.78
CA PRO A 33 16.62 12.34 9.29
C PRO A 33 16.21 11.06 10.01
N THR A 34 16.80 9.94 9.64
CA THR A 34 16.62 8.67 10.31
C THR A 34 17.81 8.42 11.22
N SER A 35 17.58 7.86 12.40
CA SER A 35 18.65 7.42 13.31
C SER A 35 19.42 6.20 12.78
N SER A 36 19.02 5.64 11.68
CA SER A 36 19.65 4.54 10.98
C SER A 36 20.50 5.08 9.84
N SER A 37 21.74 4.64 9.74
CA SER A 37 22.77 5.02 8.76
C SER A 37 22.49 4.66 7.29
N THR A 38 21.28 4.35 6.95
CA THR A 38 20.87 4.28 5.54
C THR A 38 20.84 5.69 4.98
N PRO A 39 21.54 5.97 3.86
CA PRO A 39 21.50 7.28 3.27
C PRO A 39 20.03 7.62 2.99
N VAL A 40 19.60 8.79 3.47
CA VAL A 40 18.30 9.38 3.12
C VAL A 40 18.34 9.55 1.62
N SER A 41 17.82 8.56 0.92
CA SER A 41 17.86 8.54 -0.52
C SER A 41 16.97 9.65 -1.02
N ASN A 42 17.57 10.84 -1.24
CA ASN A 42 17.08 11.77 -2.21
C ASN A 42 15.77 12.49 -1.87
N CYS A 43 15.72 13.26 -0.78
CA CYS A 43 14.62 14.18 -0.53
C CYS A 43 14.38 15.11 -1.75
N SER A 44 15.44 15.60 -2.38
CA SER A 44 15.32 16.44 -3.59
C SER A 44 14.60 15.72 -4.74
N TRP A 45 14.85 14.43 -4.92
CA TRP A 45 14.16 13.62 -5.90
C TRP A 45 12.68 13.40 -5.54
N VAL A 46 12.39 13.11 -4.26
CA VAL A 46 11.01 13.03 -3.77
C VAL A 46 10.27 14.35 -3.95
N GLN A 47 10.92 15.47 -3.62
CA GLN A 47 10.34 16.81 -3.83
C GLN A 47 10.02 17.09 -5.29
N ALA A 48 10.95 16.75 -6.21
CA ALA A 48 10.74 16.95 -7.65
C ALA A 48 9.59 16.11 -8.22
N LEU A 49 9.38 14.89 -7.70
CA LEU A 49 8.38 13.95 -8.19
C LEU A 49 7.14 13.84 -7.30
N TYR A 50 7.02 14.66 -6.25
CA TYR A 50 5.96 14.53 -5.26
C TYR A 50 4.55 14.54 -5.84
N THR A 51 4.32 15.27 -6.93
CA THR A 51 3.04 15.34 -7.64
C THR A 51 3.00 14.46 -8.89
N ASP A 52 4.09 13.75 -9.22
CA ASP A 52 4.12 12.87 -10.38
C ASP A 52 3.27 11.62 -10.15
N ARG A 53 2.36 11.36 -11.09
CA ARG A 53 1.38 10.27 -10.95
C ARG A 53 2.02 8.89 -11.07
N ILE A 54 3.05 8.75 -11.89
CA ILE A 54 3.73 7.47 -12.10
C ILE A 54 4.54 7.14 -10.86
N PHE A 55 5.34 8.08 -10.39
CA PHE A 55 6.09 7.96 -9.15
C PHE A 55 5.20 7.54 -7.98
N ARG A 56 4.02 8.18 -7.83
CA ARG A 56 3.08 7.86 -6.75
C ARG A 56 2.40 6.49 -6.95
N SER A 57 2.13 6.08 -8.18
CA SER A 57 1.59 4.75 -8.48
C SER A 57 2.57 3.64 -8.17
N ASP A 58 3.86 3.87 -8.48
CA ASP A 58 4.95 2.90 -8.32
C ASP A 58 5.44 2.77 -6.86
N ASN A 59 4.86 3.56 -5.95
CA ASN A 59 5.18 3.51 -4.52
C ASN A 59 3.96 3.02 -3.70
N PRO A 60 4.06 1.89 -2.99
CA PRO A 60 2.94 1.36 -2.20
C PRO A 60 2.51 2.29 -1.06
N GLY A 61 3.43 3.14 -0.55
CA GLY A 61 3.17 4.13 0.50
C GLY A 61 2.58 5.44 0.01
N SER A 62 2.37 5.62 -1.30
CA SER A 62 1.85 6.88 -1.86
C SER A 62 0.42 6.74 -2.36
N MET A 63 -0.42 7.74 -2.11
CA MET A 63 -1.75 7.89 -2.72
C MET A 63 -1.70 8.98 -3.78
N GLN A 64 -2.54 8.91 -4.82
CA GLN A 64 -2.57 9.97 -5.85
C GLN A 64 -2.99 11.33 -5.26
N ASN A 65 -3.83 11.30 -4.24
CA ASN A 65 -4.11 12.46 -3.42
C ASN A 65 -3.43 12.27 -2.05
N ALA A 66 -2.42 13.09 -1.76
CA ALA A 66 -1.61 13.01 -0.54
C ALA A 66 -2.43 13.18 0.76
N ASN A 67 -3.61 13.82 0.70
CA ASN A 67 -4.48 13.96 1.86
C ASN A 67 -4.89 12.60 2.45
N PHE A 68 -4.98 11.55 1.62
CA PHE A 68 -5.31 10.20 2.08
C PHE A 68 -4.13 9.46 2.74
N GLU A 69 -2.96 10.06 2.77
CA GLU A 69 -1.81 9.57 3.53
C GLU A 69 -1.89 10.01 5.00
N ALA A 70 -2.61 11.08 5.30
CA ALA A 70 -2.81 11.57 6.66
C ALA A 70 -3.94 10.81 7.38
N TYR A 71 -3.87 10.78 8.71
CA TYR A 71 -4.93 10.25 9.57
C TYR A 71 -5.36 11.31 10.60
N LEU A 72 -6.64 11.61 10.62
CA LEU A 72 -7.25 12.52 11.60
C LEU A 72 -7.88 11.71 12.73
N PHE A 73 -7.43 11.93 13.95
CA PHE A 73 -8.04 11.35 15.13
C PHE A 73 -9.29 12.11 15.56
N LEU A 74 -10.17 11.45 16.33
CA LEU A 74 -11.40 12.06 16.85
C LEU A 74 -11.14 13.27 17.75
N ASN A 75 -9.98 13.35 18.39
CA ASN A 75 -9.57 14.49 19.21
C ASN A 75 -8.99 15.67 18.40
N GLY A 76 -9.04 15.60 17.06
CA GLY A 76 -8.53 16.63 16.16
C GLY A 76 -7.03 16.56 15.88
N THR A 77 -6.28 15.64 16.49
CA THR A 77 -4.86 15.48 16.14
C THR A 77 -4.68 14.79 14.80
N ILE A 78 -3.59 15.14 14.10
CA ILE A 78 -3.28 14.60 12.78
C ILE A 78 -1.97 13.81 12.84
N ASP A 79 -2.01 12.57 12.36
CA ASP A 79 -0.82 11.81 12.01
C ASP A 79 -0.58 11.97 10.51
N ALA A 80 0.56 12.56 10.15
CA ALA A 80 0.97 12.73 8.76
C ALA A 80 2.49 12.84 8.66
N CYS A 81 3.00 12.68 7.43
CA CYS A 81 4.37 12.95 7.09
C CYS A 81 4.40 14.09 6.07
N TYR A 82 4.77 15.27 6.51
CA TYR A 82 4.72 16.47 5.67
C TYR A 82 5.96 16.59 4.79
N LEU A 83 5.79 17.00 3.53
CA LEU A 83 6.92 17.27 2.65
C LEU A 83 7.76 18.48 3.14
N ASN A 84 7.09 19.44 3.75
CA ASN A 84 7.76 20.60 4.33
C ASN A 84 8.33 20.26 5.72
N VAL A 85 9.60 19.93 5.75
CA VAL A 85 10.32 19.58 6.99
C VAL A 85 10.58 20.79 7.91
N THR A 86 10.42 22.03 7.40
CA THR A 86 10.61 23.25 8.22
C THR A 86 9.49 23.46 9.25
N LEU A 87 8.42 22.66 9.16
CA LEU A 87 7.36 22.65 10.15
C LEU A 87 7.79 22.07 11.50
N ASP A 88 8.94 21.41 11.54
CA ASP A 88 9.49 20.71 12.72
C ASP A 88 8.49 19.70 13.35
N ILE A 89 7.67 19.09 12.51
CA ILE A 89 6.69 18.06 12.89
C ILE A 89 7.28 16.71 12.51
N PRO A 90 7.39 15.76 13.45
CA PRO A 90 7.90 14.42 13.15
C PRO A 90 7.06 13.70 12.08
N CYS A 91 7.73 13.04 11.14
CA CYS A 91 7.05 12.18 10.17
C CYS A 91 6.38 11.00 10.86
N LYS A 92 5.11 10.80 10.60
CA LYS A 92 4.31 9.69 11.14
C LYS A 92 3.68 8.89 10.02
N GLN A 93 3.34 7.63 10.31
CA GLN A 93 2.80 6.67 9.34
C GLN A 93 1.45 7.11 8.72
N GLY A 94 0.66 7.89 9.46
CA GLY A 94 -0.65 8.34 8.99
C GLY A 94 -1.62 7.19 8.69
N SER A 95 -2.26 7.28 7.53
CA SER A 95 -3.17 6.25 7.01
C SER A 95 -2.47 5.16 6.19
N ILE A 96 -1.16 5.26 5.96
CA ILE A 96 -0.44 4.28 5.15
C ILE A 96 -0.37 2.95 5.91
N PRO A 97 -0.82 1.83 5.30
CA PRO A 97 -0.74 0.51 5.91
C PRO A 97 0.71 0.11 6.21
N PRO A 98 1.02 -0.38 7.42
CA PRO A 98 2.40 -0.68 7.82
C PRO A 98 2.97 -1.94 7.17
N ILE A 99 2.10 -2.79 6.64
CA ILE A 99 2.48 -4.06 6.00
C ILE A 99 1.77 -4.16 4.66
N CYS A 100 2.52 -4.57 3.65
CA CYS A 100 2.06 -4.71 2.29
C CYS A 100 2.59 -6.00 1.66
N VAL A 101 1.84 -6.56 0.73
CA VAL A 101 2.31 -7.61 -0.17
C VAL A 101 2.11 -7.17 -1.62
N ASP A 102 3.14 -7.35 -2.44
CA ASP A 102 3.10 -7.05 -3.87
C ASP A 102 2.47 -8.23 -4.62
N ILE A 103 1.26 -8.04 -5.09
CA ILE A 103 0.48 -9.08 -5.76
C ILE A 103 0.89 -9.15 -7.23
N ARG A 104 1.50 -10.27 -7.62
CA ARG A 104 1.98 -10.52 -8.99
C ARG A 104 1.08 -11.46 -9.79
N LYS A 105 0.28 -12.30 -9.11
CA LYS A 105 -0.61 -13.29 -9.69
C LYS A 105 -1.81 -13.54 -8.78
N ALA A 106 -2.83 -14.22 -9.28
CA ALA A 106 -4.08 -14.48 -8.55
C ALA A 106 -3.85 -15.31 -7.26
N GLU A 107 -2.91 -16.24 -7.30
CA GLU A 107 -2.57 -17.08 -6.14
C GLU A 107 -1.99 -16.26 -4.98
N ASP A 108 -1.21 -15.20 -5.28
CA ASP A 108 -0.71 -14.27 -4.25
C ASP A 108 -1.88 -13.56 -3.57
N ALA A 109 -2.88 -13.12 -4.35
CA ALA A 109 -4.07 -12.48 -3.79
C ALA A 109 -4.86 -13.44 -2.88
N GLN A 110 -5.06 -14.69 -3.31
CA GLN A 110 -5.74 -15.71 -2.52
C GLN A 110 -5.00 -15.99 -1.21
N ALA A 111 -3.68 -16.17 -1.28
CA ALA A 111 -2.86 -16.41 -0.11
C ALA A 111 -2.90 -15.22 0.86
N ALA A 112 -2.83 -13.98 0.35
CA ALA A 112 -2.88 -12.76 1.15
C ALA A 112 -4.25 -12.57 1.83
N VAL A 113 -5.36 -12.88 1.14
CA VAL A 113 -6.71 -12.83 1.72
C VAL A 113 -6.86 -13.88 2.84
N ASN A 114 -6.38 -15.12 2.61
CA ASN A 114 -6.43 -16.17 3.61
C ASN A 114 -5.58 -15.81 4.83
N PHE A 115 -4.39 -15.26 4.62
CA PHE A 115 -3.54 -14.76 5.71
C PHE A 115 -4.24 -13.66 6.51
N ALA A 116 -4.84 -12.67 5.82
CA ALA A 116 -5.57 -11.60 6.49
C ALA A 116 -6.75 -12.14 7.32
N LYS A 117 -7.48 -13.13 6.80
CA LYS A 117 -8.56 -13.82 7.52
C LYS A 117 -8.04 -14.54 8.75
N GLU A 118 -6.97 -15.34 8.60
CA GLU A 118 -6.37 -16.11 9.70
C GLU A 118 -5.87 -15.19 10.83
N LYS A 119 -5.24 -14.07 10.47
CA LYS A 119 -4.65 -13.14 11.43
C LYS A 119 -5.60 -12.01 11.85
N ASN A 120 -6.87 -12.06 11.42
CA ASN A 120 -7.89 -11.04 11.70
C ASN A 120 -7.41 -9.62 11.33
N LEU A 121 -6.79 -9.46 10.15
CA LEU A 121 -6.27 -8.20 9.67
C LEU A 121 -7.30 -7.45 8.82
N ARG A 122 -7.33 -6.12 8.96
CA ARG A 122 -8.11 -5.28 8.07
C ARG A 122 -7.44 -5.21 6.70
N LEU A 123 -8.12 -5.72 5.68
CA LEU A 123 -7.62 -5.76 4.31
C LEU A 123 -7.84 -4.44 3.60
N ILE A 124 -6.80 -3.96 2.93
CA ILE A 124 -6.80 -2.79 2.05
C ILE A 124 -6.32 -3.25 0.68
N VAL A 125 -6.94 -2.76 -0.38
CA VAL A 125 -6.49 -3.04 -1.76
C VAL A 125 -6.12 -1.74 -2.44
N LYS A 126 -4.95 -1.69 -3.03
CA LYS A 126 -4.47 -0.56 -3.81
C LYS A 126 -3.91 -1.04 -5.14
N ASN A 127 -4.28 -0.38 -6.23
CA ASN A 127 -3.56 -0.43 -7.50
C ASN A 127 -2.69 0.82 -7.64
N THR A 128 -3.20 1.88 -8.25
CA THR A 128 -2.50 3.17 -8.43
C THR A 128 -2.74 4.17 -7.31
N GLY A 129 -3.75 3.95 -6.47
CA GLY A 129 -4.12 4.86 -5.38
C GLY A 129 -5.01 6.04 -5.80
N HIS A 130 -5.74 5.91 -6.93
CA HIS A 130 -6.64 6.94 -7.45
C HIS A 130 -8.01 7.02 -6.77
N ASP A 131 -8.27 6.21 -5.75
CA ASP A 131 -9.59 6.21 -5.09
C ASP A 131 -9.87 7.54 -4.38
N TYR A 132 -10.91 8.25 -4.84
CA TYR A 132 -11.30 9.55 -4.29
C TYR A 132 -12.01 9.48 -2.93
N LEU A 133 -12.33 8.30 -2.44
CA LEU A 133 -12.89 8.08 -1.09
C LEU A 133 -11.85 7.60 -0.09
N GLY A 134 -10.56 7.53 -0.48
CA GLY A 134 -9.47 7.13 0.39
C GLY A 134 -9.42 5.65 0.77
N ARG A 135 -10.18 4.76 0.08
CA ARG A 135 -10.29 3.34 0.42
C ARG A 135 -9.02 2.54 0.10
N SER A 136 -8.10 3.12 -0.70
CA SER A 136 -6.81 2.52 -1.04
C SER A 136 -5.74 2.72 0.03
N SER A 137 -6.09 3.36 1.15
CA SER A 137 -5.26 3.50 2.36
C SER A 137 -6.06 3.16 3.61
N GLY A 138 -5.38 2.97 4.73
CA GLY A 138 -6.07 2.71 6.00
C GLY A 138 -5.11 2.35 7.12
N ARG A 139 -5.08 3.20 8.16
CA ARG A 139 -4.23 3.05 9.33
C ARG A 139 -4.29 1.64 9.92
N GLY A 140 -3.13 1.01 10.12
CA GLY A 140 -3.03 -0.34 10.70
C GLY A 140 -3.57 -1.47 9.82
N GLY A 141 -3.86 -1.20 8.54
CA GLY A 141 -4.32 -2.22 7.61
C GLY A 141 -3.20 -3.08 7.05
N PHE A 142 -3.58 -4.17 6.40
CA PHE A 142 -2.72 -5.02 5.58
C PHE A 142 -3.02 -4.74 4.11
N LEU A 143 -2.01 -4.29 3.35
CA LEU A 143 -2.18 -3.81 1.99
C LEU A 143 -1.89 -4.92 0.96
N LEU A 144 -2.85 -5.19 0.09
CA LEU A 144 -2.65 -5.92 -1.16
C LEU A 144 -2.36 -4.89 -2.26
N TRP A 145 -1.12 -4.82 -2.71
CA TRP A 145 -0.71 -3.91 -3.77
C TRP A 145 -0.76 -4.62 -5.12
N THR A 146 -1.80 -4.34 -5.90
CA THR A 146 -2.10 -5.01 -7.17
C THR A 146 -1.53 -4.28 -8.40
N HIS A 147 -0.68 -3.29 -8.17
CA HIS A 147 -0.15 -2.41 -9.23
C HIS A 147 0.56 -3.17 -10.34
N HIS A 148 1.19 -4.29 -10.02
CA HIS A 148 1.95 -5.09 -10.98
C HIS A 148 1.14 -6.19 -11.69
N LEU A 149 -0.15 -6.33 -11.39
CA LEU A 149 -1.07 -7.17 -12.16
C LEU A 149 -1.46 -6.45 -13.46
N LYS A 150 -0.57 -6.45 -14.44
CA LYS A 150 -0.74 -5.69 -15.70
C LYS A 150 -0.92 -6.60 -16.93
N CYS A 151 -0.95 -7.91 -16.76
CA CYS A 151 -1.19 -8.82 -17.86
C CYS A 151 -2.59 -8.59 -18.43
N LYS A 152 -2.66 -8.46 -19.75
CA LYS A 152 -3.90 -8.33 -20.52
C LYS A 152 -3.89 -9.39 -21.61
N GLU A 153 -4.93 -10.20 -21.63
CA GLU A 153 -5.13 -11.22 -22.64
C GLU A 153 -6.51 -11.01 -23.28
N TYR A 154 -6.53 -10.93 -24.59
CA TYR A 154 -7.78 -10.92 -25.32
C TYR A 154 -8.17 -12.36 -25.68
N ASN A 155 -9.35 -12.78 -25.25
CA ASN A 155 -9.93 -14.05 -25.63
C ASN A 155 -11.28 -13.79 -26.31
N ALA A 156 -11.35 -14.08 -27.61
CA ALA A 156 -12.56 -13.88 -28.41
C ALA A 156 -13.75 -14.70 -27.90
N ARG A 157 -13.51 -15.81 -27.20
CA ARG A 157 -14.52 -16.69 -26.61
C ARG A 157 -14.18 -16.94 -25.14
N PHE A 158 -14.33 -15.89 -24.33
CA PHE A 158 -14.01 -15.97 -22.92
C PHE A 158 -15.04 -16.79 -22.15
N VAL A 159 -14.57 -17.82 -21.46
CA VAL A 159 -15.37 -18.61 -20.51
C VAL A 159 -14.85 -18.30 -19.10
N PRO A 160 -15.65 -17.65 -18.22
CA PRO A 160 -15.22 -17.36 -16.87
C PRO A 160 -15.01 -18.65 -16.06
N ARG A 161 -14.03 -18.64 -15.18
CA ARG A 161 -13.84 -19.73 -14.21
C ARG A 161 -14.84 -19.58 -13.09
N GLY A 162 -15.70 -20.56 -12.90
CA GLY A 162 -16.71 -20.61 -11.82
C GLY A 162 -18.10 -21.00 -12.35
N PRO A 163 -19.03 -21.40 -11.49
CA PRO A 163 -20.40 -21.73 -11.91
C PRO A 163 -21.20 -20.45 -12.26
N PRO A 164 -22.07 -20.51 -13.28
CA PRO A 164 -22.28 -21.63 -14.20
C PRO A 164 -21.35 -21.55 -15.41
N SER A 165 -20.69 -22.66 -15.72
CA SER A 165 -19.67 -22.79 -16.75
C SER A 165 -20.19 -22.73 -18.21
N ASN A 166 -21.47 -22.45 -18.44
CA ASN A 166 -22.09 -22.55 -19.77
C ASN A 166 -22.22 -21.22 -20.49
N GLN A 167 -21.82 -20.11 -19.89
CA GLN A 167 -21.88 -18.81 -20.55
C GLN A 167 -20.53 -18.50 -21.20
N THR A 168 -20.56 -18.41 -22.53
CA THR A 168 -19.44 -17.88 -23.33
C THR A 168 -19.72 -16.43 -23.62
N TYR A 169 -18.76 -15.56 -23.38
CA TYR A 169 -18.83 -14.15 -23.70
C TYR A 169 -18.00 -13.91 -24.97
N GLU A 170 -18.64 -13.37 -25.99
CA GLU A 170 -17.94 -12.95 -27.21
C GLU A 170 -17.34 -11.57 -26.99
N GLY A 171 -16.01 -11.48 -27.15
CA GLY A 171 -15.31 -10.21 -27.13
C GLY A 171 -15.67 -9.40 -28.39
N ARG A 172 -16.08 -8.14 -28.21
CA ARG A 172 -16.21 -7.19 -29.33
C ARG A 172 -14.94 -6.34 -29.38
N HIS A 173 -14.49 -6.08 -30.63
CA HIS A 173 -13.36 -5.18 -30.91
C HIS A 173 -13.72 -3.73 -30.64
#